data_09e71cc291db7227810ff52a2c14ba55
#
_entry.id   09e71cc291db7227810ff52a2c14ba55
#
_cell.length_a   1.000
_cell.length_b   1.000
_cell.length_c   1.000
_cell.angle_alpha   90.00
_cell.angle_beta   90.00
_cell.angle_gamma   90.00
#
_symmetry.space_group_name_H-M   'P 1'
#
loop_
_entity.id
_entity.type
_entity.pdbx_description
1 polymer ?
#
loop_
_entity_poly.entity_id
_entity_poly.type
_entity_poly.pdbx_seq_one_letter_code
_entity_poly.pdbx_strand_id
1 'polypeptide(L)'
;MVYIRNISLKYFFTKGRFSSIMEHEKQYMEEKTMKKIAIMLVLALVLGLFAGCAGNIVVVGDCTCPTGGHTNNPAPQPTTPKPTQPAPEGALKTGLAIVTSVAKSENAKVADYDVTLVAVLVDDNGVIRDCIIDSIGAKVEFDATGTITSDINAEVKTKNELGDAYGMVAWGGAIAEWYQQADALAQFAIGKTVSELKNGAIDETGKAPAGSDLASSATIYLGGYVSAMEEAVKNAQHLGAQGGDELRLAAIPSLKSSVSATAEKAGTAQLDCDVTALTVKDGIITSCFIDSLQAKVSFGTDGVITTDTSAPVATKNQLGEKYGMVAWGGAIAEWNVQAASFASYVTGKTAAQVAGIAVNEGTKPTGADLATSVTIAIGGFQALIAKALA
;
A
#
# COMPACT_ATOMS: atom_id res chain seq x y z
N MET A 1 29.59 48.83 -33.95
CA MET A 1 29.11 49.27 -32.61
C MET A 1 27.72 48.70 -32.31
N VAL A 2 27.46 47.41 -32.54
CA VAL A 2 26.13 46.76 -32.38
C VAL A 2 26.20 45.40 -31.59
N TYR A 3 27.41 44.98 -31.14
CA TYR A 3 27.57 43.63 -30.55
C TYR A 3 27.63 43.59 -29.01
N ILE A 4 27.52 44.73 -28.29
CA ILE A 4 27.66 44.75 -26.82
C ILE A 4 26.33 44.90 -26.09
N ARG A 5 25.19 45.19 -26.76
CA ARG A 5 23.90 45.40 -26.08
C ARG A 5 23.08 44.09 -25.80
N ASN A 6 23.40 42.98 -26.45
CA ASN A 6 22.61 41.75 -26.30
C ASN A 6 23.07 40.82 -25.18
N ILE A 7 24.28 40.98 -24.65
CA ILE A 7 24.78 40.12 -23.56
C ILE A 7 24.28 40.60 -22.18
N SER A 8 24.05 41.90 -22.01
CA SER A 8 23.61 42.48 -20.74
C SER A 8 22.16 42.15 -20.40
N LEU A 9 21.26 41.99 -21.39
CA LEU A 9 19.85 41.66 -21.15
C LEU A 9 19.64 40.17 -20.78
N LYS A 10 20.44 39.27 -21.32
CA LYS A 10 20.34 37.81 -20.93
C LYS A 10 20.83 37.56 -19.49
N TYR A 11 21.80 38.31 -19.01
CA TYR A 11 22.31 38.18 -17.64
C TYR A 11 21.36 38.75 -16.58
N PHE A 12 20.57 39.77 -16.91
CA PHE A 12 19.56 40.30 -15.98
C PHE A 12 18.34 39.41 -15.83
N PHE A 13 17.91 38.73 -16.88
CA PHE A 13 16.77 37.79 -16.81
C PHE A 13 17.10 36.50 -16.05
N THR A 14 18.34 36.02 -16.12
CA THR A 14 18.77 34.83 -15.37
C THR A 14 18.98 35.09 -13.88
N LYS A 15 19.47 36.28 -13.51
CA LYS A 15 19.69 36.67 -12.10
C LYS A 15 18.37 36.88 -11.34
N GLY A 16 17.36 37.47 -11.96
CA GLY A 16 16.03 37.68 -11.37
C GLY A 16 15.28 36.38 -11.11
N ARG A 17 15.38 35.38 -12.01
CA ARG A 17 14.77 34.06 -11.81
C ARG A 17 15.49 33.25 -10.73
N PHE A 18 16.82 33.37 -10.63
CA PHE A 18 17.60 32.66 -9.60
C PHE A 18 17.30 33.20 -8.20
N SER A 19 17.15 34.54 -8.05
CA SER A 19 16.78 35.16 -6.78
C SER A 19 15.39 34.72 -6.30
N SER A 20 14.41 34.65 -7.20
CA SER A 20 13.04 34.24 -6.89
C SER A 20 12.95 32.76 -6.48
N ILE A 21 13.73 31.88 -7.11
CA ILE A 21 13.77 30.45 -6.74
C ILE A 21 14.43 30.27 -5.36
N MET A 22 15.52 30.98 -5.08
CA MET A 22 16.21 30.93 -3.79
C MET A 22 15.37 31.50 -2.64
N GLU A 23 14.57 32.55 -2.89
CA GLU A 23 13.61 33.05 -1.89
C GLU A 23 12.48 32.05 -1.62
N HIS A 24 11.96 31.40 -2.65
CA HIS A 24 10.91 30.39 -2.51
C HIS A 24 11.41 29.15 -1.76
N GLU A 25 12.64 28.67 -2.04
CA GLU A 25 13.24 27.58 -1.29
C GLU A 25 13.51 27.93 0.17
N LYS A 26 13.99 29.16 0.44
CA LYS A 26 14.20 29.63 1.80
C LYS A 26 12.89 29.69 2.60
N GLN A 27 11.83 30.22 2.01
CA GLN A 27 10.51 30.30 2.62
C GLN A 27 9.92 28.89 2.89
N TYR A 28 10.11 27.94 1.97
CA TYR A 28 9.70 26.54 2.14
C TYR A 28 10.44 25.84 3.28
N MET A 29 11.74 26.10 3.43
CA MET A 29 12.57 25.54 4.51
C MET A 29 12.20 26.12 5.88
N GLU A 30 11.89 27.42 5.96
CA GLU A 30 11.43 28.07 7.19
C GLU A 30 10.06 27.54 7.63
N GLU A 31 9.11 27.34 6.72
CA GLU A 31 7.78 26.78 7.01
C GLU A 31 7.88 25.31 7.49
N LYS A 32 8.76 24.51 6.90
CA LYS A 32 9.00 23.11 7.29
C LYS A 32 9.63 23.01 8.68
N THR A 33 10.51 23.95 9.04
CA THR A 33 11.14 24.05 10.35
C THR A 33 10.13 24.44 11.43
N MET A 34 9.25 25.39 11.16
CA MET A 34 8.18 25.81 12.06
C MET A 34 7.16 24.70 12.31
N LYS A 35 6.80 23.91 11.28
CA LYS A 35 5.92 22.73 11.44
C LYS A 35 6.55 21.65 12.34
N LYS A 36 7.86 21.40 12.23
CA LYS A 36 8.57 20.46 13.12
C LYS A 36 8.60 20.93 14.56
N ILE A 37 8.80 22.23 14.81
CA ILE A 37 8.79 22.81 16.16
C ILE A 37 7.37 22.73 16.78
N ALA A 38 6.33 22.98 16.01
CA ALA A 38 4.95 22.85 16.47
C ALA A 38 4.60 21.41 16.84
N ILE A 39 5.04 20.43 16.06
CA ILE A 39 4.82 19.00 16.36
C ILE A 39 5.58 18.59 17.65
N MET A 40 6.81 19.05 17.85
CA MET A 40 7.56 18.77 19.09
C MET A 40 6.89 19.39 20.33
N LEU A 41 6.32 20.58 20.23
CA LEU A 41 5.61 21.23 21.31
C LEU A 41 4.31 20.49 21.68
N VAL A 42 3.58 19.95 20.71
CA VAL A 42 2.39 19.13 20.94
C VAL A 42 2.74 17.80 21.60
N LEU A 43 3.85 17.14 21.17
CA LEU A 43 4.31 15.89 21.81
C LEU A 43 4.74 16.12 23.27
N ALA A 44 5.38 17.26 23.59
CA ALA A 44 5.78 17.59 24.97
C ALA A 44 4.58 17.84 25.87
N LEU A 45 3.47 18.37 25.33
CA LEU A 45 2.23 18.60 26.09
C LEU A 45 1.47 17.31 26.39
N VAL A 46 1.55 16.30 25.53
CA VAL A 46 0.90 14.99 25.71
C VAL A 46 1.65 14.12 26.74
N LEU A 47 2.97 14.25 26.82
CA LEU A 47 3.80 13.51 27.81
C LEU A 47 3.70 14.05 29.23
N GLY A 48 3.16 15.25 29.43
CA GLY A 48 2.99 15.88 30.77
C GLY A 48 1.75 15.48 31.55
N LEU A 49 0.83 14.68 30.98
CA LEU A 49 -0.48 14.37 31.59
C LEU A 49 -0.61 12.97 32.21
N PHE A 50 0.47 12.17 32.25
CA PHE A 50 0.45 10.83 32.86
C PHE A 50 1.37 10.68 34.08
N ALA A 51 1.30 11.61 35.01
CA ALA A 51 1.92 11.43 36.34
C ALA A 51 0.90 11.76 37.43
N GLY A 52 0.29 10.73 38.00
CA GLY A 52 -0.46 10.83 39.26
C GLY A 52 -1.77 10.10 39.29
N CYS A 53 -1.78 8.90 39.87
CA CYS A 53 -2.60 8.48 41.00
C CYS A 53 -2.62 6.95 41.11
N ALA A 54 -1.81 6.43 42.00
CA ALA A 54 -2.02 5.11 42.61
C ALA A 54 -3.06 5.26 43.71
N GLY A 55 -4.18 4.57 43.58
CA GLY A 55 -5.23 4.50 44.60
C GLY A 55 -5.77 3.10 44.74
N ASN A 56 -5.53 2.44 45.86
CA ASN A 56 -6.05 1.15 46.27
C ASN A 56 -7.58 1.15 46.27
N ILE A 57 -8.21 0.11 45.69
CA ILE A 57 -9.63 -0.18 45.90
C ILE A 57 -9.78 -1.48 46.64
N VAL A 58 -10.42 -1.35 47.82
CA VAL A 58 -10.84 -2.43 48.71
C VAL A 58 -12.14 -3.03 48.16
N VAL A 59 -12.22 -4.35 48.16
CA VAL A 59 -13.43 -5.13 47.80
C VAL A 59 -14.26 -5.32 49.06
N VAL A 60 -15.51 -4.92 49.06
CA VAL A 60 -16.51 -5.38 50.06
C VAL A 60 -17.90 -5.50 49.42
N GLY A 61 -18.48 -6.68 49.52
CA GLY A 61 -19.88 -6.83 49.87
C GLY A 61 -20.87 -7.26 48.80
N ASP A 62 -21.35 -8.47 48.98
CA ASP A 62 -22.59 -9.09 48.51
C ASP A 62 -23.81 -8.15 48.49
N CYS A 63 -24.62 -8.28 47.43
CA CYS A 63 -26.06 -8.04 47.53
C CYS A 63 -26.84 -8.98 46.59
N THR A 64 -27.74 -9.69 47.17
CA THR A 64 -28.71 -10.66 46.65
C THR A 64 -29.78 -10.03 45.77
N CYS A 65 -30.25 -10.81 44.78
CA CYS A 65 -31.32 -10.55 43.81
C CYS A 65 -32.73 -10.30 44.41
N PRO A 66 -33.66 -9.81 43.55
CA PRO A 66 -34.80 -10.64 43.21
C PRO A 66 -35.10 -10.77 41.70
N THR A 67 -35.68 -11.89 41.40
CA THR A 67 -36.10 -12.45 40.11
C THR A 67 -37.14 -11.63 39.39
N GLY A 68 -36.90 -11.37 38.08
CA GLY A 68 -37.90 -10.91 37.12
C GLY A 68 -37.50 -11.37 35.74
N GLY A 69 -38.22 -12.31 35.16
CA GLY A 69 -37.94 -12.94 33.90
C GLY A 69 -38.09 -11.97 32.70
N HIS A 70 -37.06 -11.89 31.89
CA HIS A 70 -37.13 -11.41 30.52
C HIS A 70 -36.30 -12.34 29.63
N THR A 71 -36.91 -12.80 28.57
CA THR A 71 -36.29 -13.60 27.50
C THR A 71 -35.17 -12.79 26.84
N ASN A 72 -33.91 -13.12 27.14
CA ASN A 72 -32.75 -12.53 26.54
C ASN A 72 -32.31 -13.39 25.34
N ASN A 73 -32.42 -12.80 24.16
CA ASN A 73 -31.63 -13.18 23.02
C ASN A 73 -30.17 -12.80 23.32
N PRO A 74 -29.19 -13.69 23.31
CA PRO A 74 -27.82 -13.33 23.65
C PRO A 74 -27.22 -12.43 22.58
N ALA A 75 -26.74 -11.26 22.98
CA ALA A 75 -25.87 -10.43 22.16
C ALA A 75 -24.59 -11.22 21.79
N PRO A 76 -24.00 -11.00 20.60
CA PRO A 76 -22.77 -11.65 20.23
C PRO A 76 -21.66 -11.29 21.23
N GLN A 77 -21.16 -12.31 21.89
CA GLN A 77 -20.05 -12.21 22.84
C GLN A 77 -18.78 -11.77 22.08
N PRO A 78 -18.01 -10.80 22.59
CA PRO A 78 -16.70 -10.50 22.01
C PRO A 78 -15.86 -11.78 22.02
N THR A 79 -15.49 -12.25 20.82
CA THR A 79 -14.57 -13.39 20.71
C THR A 79 -13.22 -12.95 21.26
N THR A 80 -12.84 -13.47 22.43
CA THR A 80 -11.47 -13.40 22.91
C THR A 80 -10.55 -13.97 21.82
N PRO A 81 -9.43 -13.30 21.50
CA PRO A 81 -8.47 -13.83 20.55
C PRO A 81 -8.09 -15.26 20.97
N LYS A 82 -8.27 -16.22 20.05
CA LYS A 82 -7.82 -17.60 20.24
C LYS A 82 -6.34 -17.55 20.63
N PRO A 83 -5.90 -18.23 21.71
CA PRO A 83 -4.49 -18.30 22.04
C PRO A 83 -3.71 -18.73 20.80
N THR A 84 -2.79 -17.88 20.33
CA THR A 84 -1.94 -18.20 19.18
C THR A 84 -1.04 -19.33 19.60
N GLN A 85 -1.25 -20.53 19.07
CA GLN A 85 -0.34 -21.66 19.26
C GLN A 85 1.04 -21.19 18.78
N PRO A 86 2.14 -21.46 19.52
CA PRO A 86 3.48 -21.14 19.06
C PRO A 86 3.69 -21.64 17.63
N ALA A 87 4.22 -20.76 16.75
CA ALA A 87 4.51 -21.15 15.39
C ALA A 87 5.46 -22.34 15.33
N PRO A 88 5.29 -23.29 14.43
CA PRO A 88 6.22 -24.41 14.27
C PRO A 88 7.64 -23.92 14.02
N GLU A 89 8.65 -24.66 14.47
CA GLU A 89 10.06 -24.34 14.22
C GLU A 89 10.28 -24.27 12.69
N GLY A 90 10.79 -23.13 12.20
CA GLY A 90 10.93 -22.86 10.76
C GLY A 90 9.74 -22.17 10.10
N ALA A 91 8.66 -21.89 10.83
CA ALA A 91 7.53 -21.12 10.31
C ALA A 91 7.94 -19.69 10.04
N LEU A 92 7.42 -19.13 8.92
CA LEU A 92 7.62 -17.74 8.53
C LEU A 92 6.29 -17.00 8.48
N LYS A 93 6.36 -15.69 8.62
CA LYS A 93 5.23 -14.79 8.43
C LYS A 93 5.26 -14.25 7.02
N THR A 94 4.11 -14.22 6.36
CA THR A 94 3.92 -13.55 5.06
C THR A 94 3.40 -12.15 5.29
N GLY A 95 4.09 -11.15 4.76
CA GLY A 95 3.72 -9.73 4.87
C GLY A 95 3.52 -9.10 3.50
N LEU A 96 2.58 -8.14 3.42
CA LEU A 96 2.29 -7.36 2.24
C LEU A 96 2.11 -5.89 2.63
N ALA A 97 2.69 -4.99 1.82
CA ALA A 97 2.42 -3.57 1.88
C ALA A 97 2.05 -3.02 0.50
N ILE A 98 1.08 -2.11 0.47
CA ILE A 98 0.68 -1.30 -0.66
C ILE A 98 0.74 0.16 -0.20
N VAL A 99 1.74 0.91 -0.66
CA VAL A 99 1.92 2.32 -0.29
C VAL A 99 1.64 3.17 -1.52
N THR A 100 0.65 4.06 -1.41
CA THR A 100 0.14 4.83 -2.55
C THR A 100 0.27 6.33 -2.29
N SER A 101 0.74 7.06 -3.31
CA SER A 101 0.75 8.51 -3.36
C SER A 101 0.01 9.00 -4.60
N VAL A 102 -0.80 10.04 -4.43
CA VAL A 102 -1.44 10.79 -5.52
C VAL A 102 -0.99 12.25 -5.52
N ALA A 103 0.09 12.58 -4.79
CA ALA A 103 0.57 13.94 -4.56
C ALA A 103 1.07 14.66 -5.82
N LYS A 104 1.35 13.91 -6.90
CA LYS A 104 1.80 14.48 -8.19
C LYS A 104 0.62 14.81 -9.14
N SER A 105 -0.62 14.66 -8.67
CA SER A 105 -1.80 15.00 -9.45
C SER A 105 -1.89 16.52 -9.67
N GLU A 106 -2.30 16.94 -10.88
CA GLU A 106 -2.35 18.34 -11.31
C GLU A 106 -3.74 18.68 -11.86
N ASN A 107 -4.27 19.86 -11.45
CA ASN A 107 -5.56 20.37 -11.93
C ASN A 107 -5.60 20.45 -13.45
N ALA A 108 -6.77 20.11 -14.03
CA ALA A 108 -7.03 20.19 -15.48
C ALA A 108 -5.94 19.49 -16.33
N LYS A 109 -5.34 18.43 -15.79
CA LYS A 109 -4.24 17.73 -16.46
C LYS A 109 -4.21 16.23 -16.14
N VAL A 110 -3.99 15.84 -14.88
CA VAL A 110 -3.71 14.44 -14.57
C VAL A 110 -3.98 14.08 -13.10
N ALA A 111 -4.57 12.92 -12.86
CA ALA A 111 -4.45 12.17 -11.63
C ALA A 111 -3.27 11.19 -11.78
N ASP A 112 -2.24 11.36 -10.96
CA ASP A 112 -0.98 10.60 -11.02
C ASP A 112 -0.90 9.67 -9.80
N TYR A 113 -0.82 8.37 -10.06
CA TYR A 113 -0.76 7.31 -9.05
C TYR A 113 0.64 6.71 -9.03
N ASP A 114 1.30 6.81 -7.88
CA ASP A 114 2.59 6.17 -7.60
C ASP A 114 2.38 5.14 -6.48
N VAL A 115 2.42 3.85 -6.83
CA VAL A 115 2.14 2.75 -5.92
C VAL A 115 3.38 1.89 -5.75
N THR A 116 3.80 1.69 -4.50
CA THR A 116 4.86 0.76 -4.12
C THR A 116 4.24 -0.48 -3.52
N LEU A 117 4.66 -1.64 -4.00
CA LEU A 117 4.23 -2.96 -3.56
C LEU A 117 5.42 -3.69 -2.96
N VAL A 118 5.27 -4.24 -1.76
CA VAL A 118 6.31 -5.05 -1.12
C VAL A 118 5.70 -6.30 -0.52
N ALA A 119 6.22 -7.46 -0.90
CA ALA A 119 5.97 -8.74 -0.24
C ALA A 119 7.20 -9.17 0.54
N VAL A 120 7.03 -9.71 1.74
CA VAL A 120 8.12 -10.23 2.56
C VAL A 120 7.78 -11.58 3.21
N LEU A 121 8.80 -12.41 3.37
CA LEU A 121 8.80 -13.48 4.37
C LEU A 121 9.68 -13.05 5.55
N VAL A 122 9.17 -13.19 6.76
CA VAL A 122 9.83 -12.70 7.97
C VAL A 122 9.78 -13.77 9.05
N ASP A 123 10.88 -13.97 9.76
CA ASP A 123 10.88 -14.82 10.95
C ASP A 123 10.33 -14.10 12.20
N ASP A 124 10.25 -14.80 13.32
CA ASP A 124 9.72 -14.25 14.58
C ASP A 124 10.61 -13.17 15.20
N ASN A 125 11.87 -13.07 14.78
CA ASN A 125 12.80 -12.02 15.22
C ASN A 125 12.70 -10.76 14.34
N GLY A 126 11.84 -10.75 13.31
CA GLY A 126 11.71 -9.64 12.37
C GLY A 126 12.81 -9.59 11.31
N VAL A 127 13.56 -10.70 11.13
CA VAL A 127 14.55 -10.82 10.06
C VAL A 127 13.88 -11.21 8.78
N ILE A 128 14.10 -10.42 7.72
CA ILE A 128 13.57 -10.67 6.39
C ILE A 128 14.28 -11.88 5.80
N ARG A 129 13.53 -12.88 5.38
CA ARG A 129 14.00 -14.13 4.80
C ARG A 129 13.84 -14.18 3.29
N ASP A 130 12.86 -13.43 2.78
CA ASP A 130 12.65 -13.19 1.36
C ASP A 130 11.93 -11.86 1.15
N CYS A 131 12.13 -11.21 0.00
CA CYS A 131 11.55 -9.92 -0.31
C CYS A 131 11.34 -9.75 -1.81
N ILE A 132 10.18 -9.25 -2.20
CA ILE A 132 9.91 -8.81 -3.57
C ILE A 132 9.40 -7.37 -3.52
N ILE A 133 9.96 -6.52 -4.37
CA ILE A 133 9.54 -5.13 -4.55
C ILE A 133 8.99 -4.96 -5.96
N ASP A 134 7.83 -4.32 -6.08
CA ASP A 134 7.28 -3.89 -7.36
C ASP A 134 6.69 -2.49 -7.23
N SER A 135 6.29 -1.88 -8.34
CA SER A 135 5.69 -0.55 -8.34
C SER A 135 4.77 -0.37 -9.54
N ILE A 136 3.73 0.47 -9.38
CA ILE A 136 2.83 0.86 -10.44
C ILE A 136 2.89 2.37 -10.57
N GLY A 137 3.15 2.86 -11.80
CA GLY A 137 2.91 4.24 -12.18
C GLY A 137 1.72 4.28 -13.13
N ALA A 138 0.60 4.88 -12.70
CA ALA A 138 -0.59 4.99 -13.52
C ALA A 138 -1.09 6.42 -13.57
N LYS A 139 -1.72 6.80 -14.71
CA LYS A 139 -2.19 8.17 -14.94
C LYS A 139 -3.57 8.15 -15.57
N VAL A 140 -4.42 9.04 -15.09
CA VAL A 140 -5.69 9.38 -15.75
C VAL A 140 -5.65 10.86 -16.10
N GLU A 141 -5.55 11.16 -17.39
CA GLU A 141 -5.56 12.53 -17.88
C GLU A 141 -6.98 13.04 -18.05
N PHE A 142 -7.21 14.30 -17.73
CA PHE A 142 -8.47 15.00 -17.88
C PHE A 142 -8.23 16.47 -18.17
N ASP A 143 -9.15 17.10 -18.90
CA ASP A 143 -9.04 18.49 -19.34
C ASP A 143 -9.70 19.50 -18.37
N ALA A 144 -9.66 20.78 -18.77
CA ALA A 144 -10.27 21.88 -18.02
C ALA A 144 -11.81 21.87 -18.02
N THR A 145 -12.44 20.90 -18.65
CA THR A 145 -13.90 20.66 -18.58
C THR A 145 -14.24 19.44 -17.72
N GLY A 146 -13.25 18.84 -17.08
CA GLY A 146 -13.39 17.62 -16.29
C GLY A 146 -13.70 16.39 -17.16
N THR A 147 -13.35 16.43 -18.45
CA THR A 147 -13.50 15.29 -19.35
C THR A 147 -12.22 14.45 -19.33
N ILE A 148 -12.32 13.14 -19.07
CA ILE A 148 -11.20 12.21 -19.14
C ILE A 148 -10.77 12.05 -20.59
N THR A 149 -9.48 12.20 -20.86
CA THR A 149 -8.88 12.17 -22.21
C THR A 149 -7.99 10.95 -22.45
N SER A 150 -7.54 10.28 -21.39
CA SER A 150 -6.77 9.03 -21.52
C SER A 150 -7.66 7.80 -21.74
N ASP A 151 -7.09 6.75 -22.33
CA ASP A 151 -7.75 5.45 -22.45
C ASP A 151 -7.73 4.70 -21.11
N ILE A 152 -8.84 4.78 -20.39
CA ILE A 152 -9.02 4.07 -19.10
C ILE A 152 -9.15 2.54 -19.24
N ASN A 153 -9.28 2.01 -20.46
CA ASN A 153 -9.34 0.58 -20.74
C ASN A 153 -7.97 -0.01 -21.08
N ALA A 154 -6.95 0.82 -21.28
CA ALA A 154 -5.59 0.37 -21.50
C ALA A 154 -5.10 -0.51 -20.35
N GLU A 155 -4.31 -1.54 -20.68
CA GLU A 155 -3.67 -2.39 -19.70
C GLU A 155 -2.65 -1.57 -18.90
N VAL A 156 -2.74 -1.63 -17.57
CA VAL A 156 -1.74 -1.06 -16.67
C VAL A 156 -0.82 -2.19 -16.21
N LYS A 157 0.48 -2.05 -16.47
CA LYS A 157 1.51 -3.01 -16.06
C LYS A 157 2.30 -2.48 -14.87
N THR A 158 2.76 -3.39 -14.03
CA THR A 158 3.73 -3.05 -12.99
C THR A 158 5.12 -2.78 -13.62
N LYS A 159 6.03 -2.20 -12.85
CA LYS A 159 7.39 -1.94 -13.36
C LYS A 159 8.18 -3.24 -13.58
N ASN A 160 7.96 -4.27 -12.76
CA ASN A 160 8.54 -5.58 -12.99
C ASN A 160 8.02 -6.21 -14.30
N GLU A 161 6.73 -6.09 -14.60
CA GLU A 161 6.14 -6.56 -15.86
C GLU A 161 6.58 -5.77 -17.08
N LEU A 162 6.90 -4.50 -16.92
CA LEU A 162 7.48 -3.69 -17.98
C LEU A 162 8.93 -4.08 -18.27
N GLY A 163 9.68 -4.50 -17.24
CA GLY A 163 11.08 -4.89 -17.38
C GLY A 163 11.89 -3.81 -18.11
N ASP A 164 12.60 -4.20 -19.16
CA ASP A 164 13.42 -3.29 -19.98
C ASP A 164 12.57 -2.25 -20.73
N ALA A 165 11.29 -2.53 -20.99
CA ALA A 165 10.38 -1.58 -21.62
C ALA A 165 10.06 -0.36 -20.75
N TYR A 166 10.36 -0.41 -19.43
CA TYR A 166 10.30 0.76 -18.57
C TYR A 166 11.31 1.82 -18.97
N GLY A 167 12.47 1.41 -19.50
CA GLY A 167 13.38 2.25 -20.30
C GLY A 167 14.30 3.16 -19.50
N MET A 168 14.63 2.85 -18.25
CA MET A 168 15.56 3.67 -17.46
C MET A 168 16.97 3.71 -18.05
N VAL A 169 17.45 2.59 -18.59
CA VAL A 169 18.76 2.53 -19.24
C VAL A 169 18.69 3.22 -20.61
N ALA A 170 17.73 2.82 -21.43
CA ALA A 170 17.64 3.25 -22.83
C ALA A 170 17.39 4.77 -22.97
N TRP A 171 16.61 5.37 -22.08
CA TRP A 171 16.13 6.75 -22.20
C TRP A 171 16.67 7.66 -21.10
N GLY A 172 16.95 7.11 -19.91
CA GLY A 172 17.43 7.86 -18.75
C GLY A 172 18.93 7.74 -18.50
N GLY A 173 19.66 6.86 -19.22
CA GLY A 173 21.07 6.61 -19.00
C GLY A 173 21.39 6.04 -17.60
N ALA A 174 20.42 5.37 -16.96
CA ALA A 174 20.61 4.75 -15.67
C ALA A 174 21.60 3.56 -15.76
N ILE A 175 22.21 3.19 -14.62
CA ILE A 175 23.17 2.07 -14.55
C ILE A 175 22.50 0.71 -14.79
N ALA A 176 21.20 0.59 -14.48
CA ALA A 176 20.39 -0.60 -14.63
C ALA A 176 18.91 -0.22 -14.73
N GLU A 177 18.05 -1.13 -15.22
CA GLU A 177 16.62 -0.93 -15.25
C GLU A 177 16.02 -0.89 -13.83
N TRP A 178 14.81 -0.33 -13.70
CA TRP A 178 14.18 -0.14 -12.41
C TRP A 178 14.06 -1.46 -11.63
N TYR A 179 13.58 -2.51 -12.28
CA TYR A 179 13.36 -3.80 -11.63
C TYR A 179 14.67 -4.42 -11.10
N GLN A 180 15.78 -4.23 -11.81
CA GLN A 180 17.10 -4.71 -11.38
C GLN A 180 17.59 -3.95 -10.14
N GLN A 181 17.36 -2.65 -10.09
CA GLN A 181 17.73 -1.82 -8.93
C GLN A 181 16.84 -2.10 -7.72
N ALA A 182 15.54 -2.38 -7.94
CA ALA A 182 14.61 -2.80 -6.90
C ALA A 182 14.98 -4.18 -6.35
N ASP A 183 15.34 -5.13 -7.22
CA ASP A 183 15.82 -6.45 -6.81
C ASP A 183 17.12 -6.37 -6.02
N ALA A 184 18.07 -5.52 -6.39
CA ALA A 184 19.29 -5.30 -5.63
C ALA A 184 19.00 -4.86 -4.18
N LEU A 185 18.00 -3.99 -3.96
CA LEU A 185 17.55 -3.63 -2.61
C LEU A 185 16.85 -4.79 -1.91
N ALA A 186 16.00 -5.55 -2.61
CA ALA A 186 15.32 -6.73 -2.07
C ALA A 186 16.33 -7.78 -1.59
N GLN A 187 17.33 -8.09 -2.40
CA GLN A 187 18.42 -9.01 -2.05
C GLN A 187 19.25 -8.48 -0.87
N PHE A 188 19.53 -7.17 -0.85
CA PHE A 188 20.23 -6.55 0.28
C PHE A 188 19.45 -6.67 1.59
N ALA A 189 18.12 -6.72 1.54
CA ALA A 189 17.26 -6.84 2.71
C ALA A 189 17.28 -8.23 3.35
N ILE A 190 17.58 -9.28 2.58
CA ILE A 190 17.59 -10.65 3.09
C ILE A 190 18.63 -10.79 4.21
N GLY A 191 18.24 -11.41 5.31
CA GLY A 191 19.06 -11.61 6.51
C GLY A 191 19.12 -10.40 7.44
N LYS A 192 18.40 -9.31 7.15
CA LYS A 192 18.37 -8.09 7.96
C LYS A 192 16.99 -7.80 8.54
N THR A 193 16.99 -7.08 9.63
CA THR A 193 15.81 -6.43 10.21
C THR A 193 15.57 -5.07 9.55
N VAL A 194 14.36 -4.52 9.68
CA VAL A 194 14.04 -3.16 9.20
C VAL A 194 14.95 -2.11 9.82
N SER A 195 15.33 -2.27 11.08
CA SER A 195 16.27 -1.34 11.77
C SER A 195 17.64 -1.32 11.10
N GLU A 196 18.17 -2.50 10.74
CA GLU A 196 19.43 -2.61 10.02
C GLU A 196 19.35 -2.04 8.60
N LEU A 197 18.20 -2.19 7.92
CA LEU A 197 17.97 -1.57 6.62
C LEU A 197 17.97 -0.05 6.70
N LYS A 198 17.26 0.54 7.65
CA LYS A 198 17.24 1.99 7.86
C LYS A 198 18.62 2.59 8.12
N ASN A 199 19.49 1.82 8.78
CA ASN A 199 20.83 2.27 9.12
C ASN A 199 21.89 1.94 8.05
N GLY A 200 21.63 0.99 7.16
CA GLY A 200 22.63 0.49 6.21
C GLY A 200 22.28 0.60 4.73
N ALA A 201 20.98 0.64 4.37
CA ALA A 201 20.55 0.70 2.98
C ALA A 201 20.40 2.12 2.44
N ILE A 202 20.20 3.10 3.31
CA ILE A 202 19.92 4.49 2.90
C ILE A 202 20.73 5.50 3.71
N ASP A 203 21.15 6.57 3.03
CA ASP A 203 21.73 7.77 3.63
C ASP A 203 20.66 8.83 3.95
N GLU A 204 21.07 10.03 4.38
CA GLU A 204 20.18 11.15 4.70
C GLU A 204 19.34 11.62 3.51
N THR A 205 19.77 11.33 2.28
CA THR A 205 19.03 11.65 1.04
C THR A 205 18.07 10.55 0.62
N GLY A 206 18.03 9.42 1.34
CA GLY A 206 17.21 8.25 1.02
C GLY A 206 17.73 7.42 -0.17
N LYS A 207 19.01 7.58 -0.52
CA LYS A 207 19.71 6.76 -1.51
C LYS A 207 20.69 5.81 -0.83
N ALA A 208 21.19 4.83 -1.58
CA ALA A 208 22.26 3.98 -1.09
C ALA A 208 23.50 4.81 -0.71
N PRO A 209 24.12 4.56 0.47
CA PRO A 209 25.29 5.31 0.92
C PRO A 209 26.44 5.23 -0.10
N ALA A 210 27.05 6.36 -0.41
CA ALA A 210 28.14 6.42 -1.38
C ALA A 210 29.29 5.45 -1.02
N GLY A 211 29.71 4.64 -2.00
CA GLY A 211 30.76 3.64 -1.81
C GLY A 211 30.29 2.33 -1.17
N SER A 212 29.00 2.19 -0.86
CA SER A 212 28.45 0.88 -0.45
C SER A 212 28.25 -0.05 -1.66
N ASP A 213 28.23 -1.37 -1.42
CA ASP A 213 27.95 -2.35 -2.46
C ASP A 213 26.58 -2.09 -3.12
N LEU A 214 25.58 -1.68 -2.32
CA LEU A 214 24.25 -1.34 -2.82
C LEU A 214 24.26 -0.14 -3.76
N ALA A 215 25.11 0.88 -3.53
CA ALA A 215 25.24 2.04 -4.41
C ALA A 215 25.75 1.70 -5.82
N SER A 216 26.48 0.59 -5.97
CA SER A 216 26.94 0.11 -7.28
C SER A 216 25.81 -0.55 -8.10
N SER A 217 24.73 -0.95 -7.46
CA SER A 217 23.62 -1.71 -8.06
C SER A 217 22.28 -0.94 -8.03
N ALA A 218 22.11 0.05 -7.13
CA ALA A 218 20.90 0.84 -6.99
C ALA A 218 21.22 2.32 -6.77
N THR A 219 20.84 3.17 -7.72
CA THR A 219 21.00 4.64 -7.69
C THR A 219 19.68 5.38 -7.58
N ILE A 220 18.55 4.65 -7.64
CA ILE A 220 17.22 5.22 -7.42
C ILE A 220 17.05 5.65 -5.96
N TYR A 221 15.99 6.42 -5.68
CA TYR A 221 15.60 6.74 -4.31
C TYR A 221 15.05 5.49 -3.62
N LEU A 222 15.69 5.05 -2.55
CA LEU A 222 15.38 3.81 -1.83
C LEU A 222 14.50 4.01 -0.59
N GLY A 223 14.47 5.24 -0.04
CA GLY A 223 13.81 5.52 1.23
C GLY A 223 12.33 5.12 1.28
N GLY A 224 11.61 5.31 0.17
CA GLY A 224 10.20 4.90 0.05
C GLY A 224 10.03 3.38 0.10
N TYR A 225 10.92 2.64 -0.54
CA TYR A 225 10.88 1.16 -0.54
C TYR A 225 11.24 0.58 0.83
N VAL A 226 12.23 1.15 1.52
CA VAL A 226 12.57 0.75 2.90
C VAL A 226 11.39 1.01 3.85
N SER A 227 10.68 2.12 3.69
CA SER A 227 9.46 2.41 4.45
C SER A 227 8.32 1.42 4.12
N ALA A 228 8.17 1.04 2.86
CA ALA A 228 7.19 0.03 2.46
C ALA A 228 7.56 -1.37 2.98
N MET A 229 8.86 -1.73 3.02
CA MET A 229 9.32 -2.96 3.70
C MET A 229 8.97 -2.96 5.19
N GLU A 230 9.14 -1.84 5.90
CA GLU A 230 8.72 -1.71 7.30
C GLU A 230 7.24 -1.98 7.47
N GLU A 231 6.40 -1.42 6.60
CA GLU A 231 4.95 -1.66 6.64
C GLU A 231 4.63 -3.13 6.32
N ALA A 232 5.30 -3.75 5.34
CA ALA A 232 5.11 -5.16 5.02
C ALA A 232 5.50 -6.08 6.20
N VAL A 233 6.63 -5.80 6.86
CA VAL A 233 7.06 -6.52 8.07
C VAL A 233 6.07 -6.37 9.22
N LYS A 234 5.54 -5.16 9.43
CA LYS A 234 4.52 -4.88 10.44
C LYS A 234 3.21 -5.64 10.17
N ASN A 235 2.83 -5.77 8.90
CA ASN A 235 1.61 -6.49 8.49
C ASN A 235 1.80 -8.01 8.43
N ALA A 236 3.02 -8.53 8.61
CA ALA A 236 3.34 -9.93 8.43
C ALA A 236 2.64 -10.83 9.45
N GLN A 237 2.04 -11.93 8.97
CA GLN A 237 1.23 -12.87 9.73
C GLN A 237 1.65 -14.32 9.45
N HIS A 238 1.45 -15.21 10.44
CA HIS A 238 1.58 -16.65 10.28
C HIS A 238 0.39 -17.19 9.48
N LEU A 239 0.55 -17.30 8.16
CA LEU A 239 -0.48 -17.77 7.23
C LEU A 239 -0.19 -19.17 6.67
N GLY A 240 0.89 -19.82 7.13
CA GLY A 240 1.28 -21.17 6.73
C GLY A 240 2.66 -21.26 6.06
N ALA A 241 3.30 -20.13 5.71
CA ALA A 241 4.61 -20.11 5.07
C ALA A 241 5.70 -20.78 5.93
N GLN A 242 6.60 -21.50 5.28
CA GLN A 242 7.73 -22.21 5.90
C GLN A 242 9.05 -21.81 5.23
N GLY A 243 10.16 -22.09 5.89
CA GLY A 243 11.48 -21.95 5.26
C GLY A 243 11.59 -22.83 4.02
N GLY A 244 12.05 -22.22 2.91
CA GLY A 244 12.19 -22.87 1.61
C GLY A 244 10.93 -22.84 0.72
N ASP A 245 9.85 -22.21 1.16
CA ASP A 245 8.73 -21.87 0.29
C ASP A 245 9.13 -20.68 -0.61
N GLU A 246 8.65 -20.67 -1.85
CA GLU A 246 8.91 -19.60 -2.81
C GLU A 246 7.89 -18.46 -2.63
N LEU A 247 8.38 -17.24 -2.35
CA LEU A 247 7.55 -16.05 -2.27
C LEU A 247 7.14 -15.58 -3.68
N ARG A 248 5.89 -15.17 -3.84
CA ARG A 248 5.32 -14.59 -5.06
C ARG A 248 4.55 -13.32 -4.73
N LEU A 249 4.64 -12.33 -5.61
CA LEU A 249 3.87 -11.08 -5.57
C LEU A 249 3.18 -10.89 -6.92
N ALA A 250 1.88 -10.60 -6.90
CA ALA A 250 1.15 -10.21 -8.09
C ALA A 250 0.20 -9.06 -7.81
N ALA A 251 -0.06 -8.24 -8.83
CA ALA A 251 -1.00 -7.14 -8.79
C ALA A 251 -1.82 -7.09 -10.08
N ILE A 252 -3.09 -6.70 -9.97
CA ILE A 252 -3.99 -6.46 -11.12
C ILE A 252 -4.53 -5.03 -11.00
N PRO A 253 -3.81 -4.04 -11.55
CA PRO A 253 -4.28 -2.66 -11.60
C PRO A 253 -5.30 -2.43 -12.71
N SER A 254 -6.26 -1.49 -12.49
CA SER A 254 -7.27 -1.09 -13.47
C SER A 254 -7.69 0.36 -13.27
N LEU A 255 -7.87 1.08 -14.37
CA LEU A 255 -8.38 2.45 -14.39
C LEU A 255 -9.85 2.54 -14.84
N LYS A 256 -10.49 1.40 -15.13
CA LYS A 256 -11.82 1.30 -15.74
C LYS A 256 -12.96 1.91 -14.94
N SER A 257 -12.76 2.12 -13.63
CA SER A 257 -13.74 2.76 -12.75
C SER A 257 -13.71 4.29 -12.81
N SER A 258 -12.83 4.87 -13.64
CA SER A 258 -12.73 6.31 -13.81
C SER A 258 -13.92 6.86 -14.62
N VAL A 259 -14.44 8.03 -14.24
CA VAL A 259 -15.56 8.70 -14.89
C VAL A 259 -15.31 10.20 -14.99
N SER A 260 -15.70 10.79 -16.13
CA SER A 260 -15.64 12.25 -16.36
C SER A 260 -16.64 13.00 -15.46
N ALA A 261 -16.35 14.27 -15.18
CA ALA A 261 -17.28 15.15 -14.49
C ALA A 261 -18.51 15.47 -15.38
N THR A 262 -19.67 15.67 -14.76
CA THR A 262 -20.88 16.18 -15.38
C THR A 262 -21.43 17.36 -14.58
N ALA A 263 -22.42 18.08 -15.10
CA ALA A 263 -23.05 19.18 -14.37
C ALA A 263 -23.63 18.75 -13.01
N GLU A 264 -24.03 17.47 -12.88
CA GLU A 264 -24.69 16.92 -11.69
C GLU A 264 -23.72 16.16 -10.78
N LYS A 265 -22.53 15.76 -11.29
CA LYS A 265 -21.64 14.87 -10.56
C LYS A 265 -20.17 15.16 -10.84
N ALA A 266 -19.39 15.24 -9.79
CA ALA A 266 -17.93 15.31 -9.89
C ALA A 266 -17.35 14.12 -10.66
N GLY A 267 -16.32 14.38 -11.45
CA GLY A 267 -15.50 13.35 -12.08
C GLY A 267 -14.67 12.63 -11.03
N THR A 268 -14.25 11.42 -11.34
CA THR A 268 -13.37 10.62 -10.51
C THR A 268 -12.38 9.87 -11.39
N ALA A 269 -11.12 10.15 -11.26
CA ALA A 269 -10.06 9.25 -11.68
C ALA A 269 -9.89 8.20 -10.59
N GLN A 270 -9.84 6.92 -10.95
CA GLN A 270 -9.76 5.83 -9.98
C GLN A 270 -8.78 4.76 -10.45
N LEU A 271 -7.84 4.41 -9.58
CA LEU A 271 -7.01 3.21 -9.70
C LEU A 271 -7.54 2.18 -8.71
N ASP A 272 -8.09 1.08 -9.23
CA ASP A 272 -8.37 -0.14 -8.50
C ASP A 272 -7.17 -1.09 -8.68
N CYS A 273 -6.72 -1.76 -7.62
CA CYS A 273 -5.64 -2.74 -7.72
C CYS A 273 -5.79 -3.82 -6.65
N ASP A 274 -6.04 -5.05 -7.08
CA ASP A 274 -5.95 -6.22 -6.21
C ASP A 274 -4.50 -6.70 -6.18
N VAL A 275 -3.99 -7.04 -4.99
CA VAL A 275 -2.60 -7.45 -4.76
C VAL A 275 -2.56 -8.68 -3.88
N THR A 276 -1.68 -9.63 -4.18
CA THR A 276 -1.41 -10.79 -3.32
C THR A 276 0.07 -10.98 -3.10
N ALA A 277 0.44 -11.27 -1.85
CA ALA A 277 1.67 -11.95 -1.49
C ALA A 277 1.31 -13.39 -1.11
N LEU A 278 1.88 -14.36 -1.78
CA LEU A 278 1.64 -15.77 -1.47
C LEU A 278 2.94 -16.57 -1.51
N THR A 279 2.94 -17.72 -0.85
CA THR A 279 4.06 -18.68 -0.95
C THR A 279 3.61 -19.97 -1.60
N VAL A 280 4.55 -20.57 -2.30
CA VAL A 280 4.32 -21.83 -3.05
C VAL A 280 5.43 -22.81 -2.75
N LYS A 281 5.03 -24.09 -2.60
CA LYS A 281 5.96 -25.22 -2.58
C LYS A 281 5.37 -26.36 -3.40
N ASP A 282 6.14 -26.89 -4.32
CA ASP A 282 5.74 -27.99 -5.22
C ASP A 282 4.39 -27.72 -5.94
N GLY A 283 4.14 -26.46 -6.33
CA GLY A 283 2.93 -26.02 -7.02
C GLY A 283 1.70 -25.87 -6.11
N ILE A 284 1.86 -25.99 -4.78
CA ILE A 284 0.81 -25.85 -3.78
C ILE A 284 1.00 -24.51 -3.04
N ILE A 285 -0.05 -23.75 -2.89
CA ILE A 285 -0.06 -22.50 -2.10
C ILE A 285 0.11 -22.86 -0.62
N THR A 286 1.16 -22.38 0.02
CA THR A 286 1.43 -22.64 1.45
C THR A 286 1.00 -21.47 2.33
N SER A 287 0.96 -20.25 1.81
CA SER A 287 0.33 -19.10 2.45
C SER A 287 -0.25 -18.15 1.41
N CYS A 288 -1.22 -17.33 1.79
CA CYS A 288 -1.81 -16.33 0.92
C CYS A 288 -2.24 -15.11 1.74
N PHE A 289 -1.83 -13.92 1.30
CA PHE A 289 -2.24 -12.62 1.85
C PHE A 289 -2.78 -11.76 0.71
N ILE A 290 -4.03 -11.32 0.79
CA ILE A 290 -4.68 -10.50 -0.23
C ILE A 290 -5.03 -9.14 0.37
N ASP A 291 -4.75 -8.08 -0.37
CA ASP A 291 -5.22 -6.73 -0.09
C ASP A 291 -5.68 -6.05 -1.39
N SER A 292 -6.36 -4.93 -1.29
CA SER A 292 -6.86 -4.19 -2.43
C SER A 292 -6.76 -2.68 -2.20
N LEU A 293 -6.33 -1.98 -3.23
CA LEU A 293 -6.29 -0.53 -3.29
C LEU A 293 -7.50 -0.03 -4.10
N GLN A 294 -8.08 1.08 -3.65
CA GLN A 294 -9.07 1.86 -4.38
C GLN A 294 -8.74 3.34 -4.22
N ALA A 295 -7.75 3.81 -5.00
CA ALA A 295 -7.29 5.19 -4.95
C ALA A 295 -8.15 6.08 -5.84
N LYS A 296 -8.69 7.18 -5.29
CA LYS A 296 -9.60 8.11 -5.99
C LYS A 296 -9.07 9.52 -5.96
N VAL A 297 -9.09 10.19 -7.11
CA VAL A 297 -8.87 11.62 -7.26
C VAL A 297 -10.11 12.21 -7.91
N SER A 298 -10.87 12.99 -7.15
CA SER A 298 -12.11 13.64 -7.61
C SER A 298 -11.81 15.04 -8.14
N PHE A 299 -12.54 15.48 -9.17
CA PHE A 299 -12.38 16.79 -9.81
C PHE A 299 -13.73 17.32 -10.33
N GLY A 300 -13.80 18.66 -10.42
CA GLY A 300 -15.00 19.36 -10.93
C GLY A 300 -15.06 19.41 -12.46
N THR A 301 -16.16 20.01 -12.98
CA THR A 301 -16.32 20.36 -14.40
C THR A 301 -15.39 21.48 -14.89
N ASP A 302 -14.62 22.06 -14.02
CA ASP A 302 -13.54 23.01 -14.29
C ASP A 302 -12.14 22.35 -14.23
N GLY A 303 -12.10 21.03 -14.09
CA GLY A 303 -10.87 20.25 -13.96
C GLY A 303 -10.12 20.47 -12.62
N VAL A 304 -10.72 21.19 -11.67
CA VAL A 304 -10.08 21.42 -10.35
C VAL A 304 -10.24 20.19 -9.49
N ILE A 305 -9.11 19.67 -8.98
CA ILE A 305 -9.06 18.53 -8.06
C ILE A 305 -9.62 18.96 -6.70
N THR A 306 -10.55 18.16 -6.17
CA THR A 306 -11.20 18.38 -4.87
C THR A 306 -10.70 17.41 -3.80
N THR A 307 -9.98 16.36 -4.18
CA THR A 307 -9.34 15.43 -3.26
C THR A 307 -8.11 16.08 -2.62
N ASP A 308 -7.91 15.89 -1.30
CA ASP A 308 -6.62 16.21 -0.67
C ASP A 308 -5.57 15.20 -1.13
N THR A 309 -4.77 15.60 -2.11
CA THR A 309 -3.72 14.75 -2.72
C THR A 309 -2.52 14.51 -1.79
N SER A 310 -2.42 15.24 -0.68
CA SER A 310 -1.39 15.04 0.36
C SER A 310 -1.78 13.99 1.41
N ALA A 311 -3.07 13.63 1.47
CA ALA A 311 -3.55 12.65 2.43
C ALA A 311 -3.10 11.22 2.06
N PRO A 312 -2.80 10.37 3.07
CA PRO A 312 -2.48 8.97 2.82
C PRO A 312 -3.68 8.23 2.21
N VAL A 313 -3.40 7.39 1.22
CA VAL A 313 -4.41 6.51 0.60
C VAL A 313 -4.36 5.16 1.29
N ALA A 314 -5.42 4.81 2.02
CA ALA A 314 -5.50 3.55 2.76
C ALA A 314 -6.00 2.41 1.85
N THR A 315 -5.47 1.19 2.06
CA THR A 315 -5.97 -0.04 1.45
C THR A 315 -7.25 -0.51 2.11
N LYS A 316 -7.94 -1.50 1.52
CA LYS A 316 -9.15 -2.07 2.13
C LYS A 316 -8.86 -2.79 3.44
N ASN A 317 -7.69 -3.45 3.58
CA ASN A 317 -7.28 -4.04 4.85
C ASN A 317 -7.04 -2.98 5.92
N GLN A 318 -6.38 -1.86 5.57
CA GLN A 318 -6.13 -0.75 6.49
C GLN A 318 -7.43 -0.02 6.89
N LEU A 319 -8.40 0.06 5.99
CA LEU A 319 -9.72 0.63 6.29
C LEU A 319 -10.51 -0.28 7.24
N GLY A 320 -10.43 -1.61 7.09
CA GLY A 320 -11.17 -2.55 7.92
C GLY A 320 -12.67 -2.19 7.98
N GLU A 321 -13.20 -2.00 9.18
CA GLU A 321 -14.61 -1.62 9.40
C GLU A 321 -14.99 -0.28 8.77
N LYS A 322 -14.04 0.64 8.57
CA LYS A 322 -14.28 1.92 7.92
C LYS A 322 -14.60 1.79 6.43
N TYR A 323 -14.28 0.64 5.82
CA TYR A 323 -14.69 0.34 4.44
C TYR A 323 -16.21 0.19 4.35
N GLY A 324 -16.86 -0.28 5.43
CA GLY A 324 -18.28 -0.12 5.70
C GLY A 324 -19.18 -1.12 4.97
N MET A 325 -18.71 -2.30 4.60
CA MET A 325 -19.56 -3.30 3.95
C MET A 325 -20.68 -3.82 4.85
N VAL A 326 -20.40 -3.99 6.14
CA VAL A 326 -21.40 -4.41 7.11
C VAL A 326 -22.35 -3.25 7.42
N ALA A 327 -21.79 -2.10 7.79
CA ALA A 327 -22.57 -0.95 8.26
C ALA A 327 -23.47 -0.36 7.17
N TRP A 328 -23.04 -0.30 5.93
CA TRP A 328 -23.75 0.36 4.82
C TRP A 328 -24.36 -0.61 3.82
N GLY A 329 -23.72 -1.77 3.63
CA GLY A 329 -24.11 -2.76 2.62
C GLY A 329 -24.83 -3.98 3.18
N GLY A 330 -24.94 -4.14 4.51
CA GLY A 330 -25.56 -5.31 5.14
C GLY A 330 -24.81 -6.63 4.82
N ALA A 331 -23.51 -6.55 4.51
CA ALA A 331 -22.71 -7.74 4.22
C ALA A 331 -22.51 -8.59 5.47
N ILE A 332 -22.24 -9.89 5.29
CA ILE A 332 -21.99 -10.84 6.39
C ILE A 332 -20.72 -10.50 7.21
N ALA A 333 -19.73 -9.88 6.56
CA ALA A 333 -18.48 -9.43 7.16
C ALA A 333 -17.85 -8.32 6.31
N GLU A 334 -16.90 -7.60 6.87
CA GLU A 334 -16.13 -6.58 6.15
C GLU A 334 -15.25 -7.22 5.05
N TRP A 335 -14.84 -6.41 4.07
CA TRP A 335 -14.08 -6.87 2.92
C TRP A 335 -12.80 -7.62 3.31
N ASN A 336 -12.04 -7.06 4.23
CA ASN A 336 -10.78 -7.63 4.70
C ASN A 336 -10.98 -9.01 5.36
N VAL A 337 -12.07 -9.22 6.08
CA VAL A 337 -12.42 -10.51 6.71
C VAL A 337 -12.78 -11.55 5.64
N GLN A 338 -13.55 -11.14 4.63
CA GLN A 338 -13.93 -12.03 3.53
C GLN A 338 -12.72 -12.37 2.63
N ALA A 339 -11.84 -11.39 2.35
CA ALA A 339 -10.60 -11.61 1.61
C ALA A 339 -9.64 -12.56 2.35
N ALA A 340 -9.49 -12.40 3.67
CA ALA A 340 -8.70 -13.30 4.51
C ALA A 340 -9.30 -14.71 4.55
N SER A 341 -10.63 -14.84 4.58
CA SER A 341 -11.32 -16.14 4.51
C SER A 341 -11.06 -16.85 3.18
N PHE A 342 -11.10 -16.11 2.06
CA PHE A 342 -10.74 -16.65 0.75
C PHE A 342 -9.26 -17.04 0.69
N ALA A 343 -8.34 -16.18 1.17
CA ALA A 343 -6.91 -16.47 1.23
C ALA A 343 -6.60 -17.75 2.03
N SER A 344 -7.25 -17.92 3.17
CA SER A 344 -7.17 -19.15 3.97
C SER A 344 -7.73 -20.37 3.22
N TYR A 345 -8.84 -20.22 2.48
CA TYR A 345 -9.47 -21.30 1.72
C TYR A 345 -8.60 -21.80 0.58
N VAL A 346 -7.80 -20.94 -0.04
CA VAL A 346 -6.92 -21.33 -1.16
C VAL A 346 -5.58 -21.90 -0.71
N THR A 347 -5.20 -21.74 0.55
CA THR A 347 -4.02 -22.38 1.13
C THR A 347 -4.20 -23.92 1.07
N GLY A 348 -3.17 -24.64 0.65
CA GLY A 348 -3.21 -26.07 0.38
C GLY A 348 -3.73 -26.45 -1.02
N LYS A 349 -4.06 -25.48 -1.89
CA LYS A 349 -4.57 -25.72 -3.25
C LYS A 349 -3.52 -25.38 -4.31
N THR A 350 -3.68 -26.02 -5.47
CA THR A 350 -2.96 -25.66 -6.70
C THR A 350 -3.68 -24.55 -7.48
N ALA A 351 -3.01 -23.91 -8.44
CA ALA A 351 -3.62 -22.93 -9.35
C ALA A 351 -4.88 -23.48 -10.03
N ALA A 352 -4.83 -24.70 -10.53
CA ALA A 352 -5.97 -25.34 -11.19
C ALA A 352 -7.18 -25.53 -10.25
N GLN A 353 -6.94 -25.89 -8.99
CA GLN A 353 -8.00 -26.02 -7.98
C GLN A 353 -8.61 -24.67 -7.62
N VAL A 354 -7.80 -23.59 -7.55
CA VAL A 354 -8.31 -22.23 -7.32
C VAL A 354 -9.15 -21.75 -8.51
N ALA A 355 -8.67 -21.95 -9.72
CA ALA A 355 -9.42 -21.60 -10.95
C ALA A 355 -10.74 -22.38 -11.06
N GLY A 356 -10.79 -23.63 -10.53
CA GLY A 356 -11.96 -24.50 -10.51
C GLY A 356 -12.98 -24.20 -9.41
N ILE A 357 -12.77 -23.20 -8.53
CA ILE A 357 -13.76 -22.81 -7.51
C ILE A 357 -15.02 -22.31 -8.22
N ALA A 358 -16.16 -23.01 -7.97
CA ALA A 358 -17.42 -22.69 -8.62
C ALA A 358 -17.97 -21.33 -8.17
N VAL A 359 -18.36 -20.52 -9.13
CA VAL A 359 -18.96 -19.19 -8.95
C VAL A 359 -20.26 -19.05 -9.74
N ASN A 360 -21.12 -18.11 -9.33
CA ASN A 360 -22.28 -17.68 -10.09
C ASN A 360 -21.92 -16.65 -11.20
N GLU A 361 -22.91 -16.15 -11.93
CA GLU A 361 -22.72 -15.11 -12.95
C GLU A 361 -22.06 -13.84 -12.42
N GLY A 362 -22.29 -13.49 -11.15
CA GLY A 362 -21.65 -12.35 -10.46
C GLY A 362 -20.29 -12.71 -9.84
N THR A 363 -19.68 -13.83 -10.23
CA THR A 363 -18.39 -14.35 -9.74
C THR A 363 -18.32 -14.55 -8.22
N LYS A 364 -19.47 -14.69 -7.52
CA LYS A 364 -19.54 -15.03 -6.10
C LYS A 364 -19.46 -16.55 -5.93
N PRO A 365 -18.76 -17.05 -4.88
CA PRO A 365 -18.63 -18.49 -4.66
C PRO A 365 -19.99 -19.16 -4.41
N THR A 366 -20.18 -20.36 -4.96
CA THR A 366 -21.42 -21.15 -4.82
C THR A 366 -21.24 -22.40 -3.96
N GLY A 367 -19.98 -22.84 -3.73
CA GLY A 367 -19.69 -23.98 -2.83
C GLY A 367 -20.00 -23.63 -1.38
N ALA A 368 -20.73 -24.49 -0.68
CA ALA A 368 -21.23 -24.25 0.67
C ALA A 368 -20.11 -23.90 1.66
N ASP A 369 -18.96 -24.54 1.55
CA ASP A 369 -17.83 -24.33 2.48
C ASP A 369 -17.27 -22.90 2.41
N LEU A 370 -17.27 -22.28 1.21
CA LEU A 370 -16.74 -20.92 1.02
C LEU A 370 -17.84 -19.86 1.10
N ALA A 371 -19.02 -20.13 0.56
CA ALA A 371 -20.14 -19.18 0.48
C ALA A 371 -20.67 -18.72 1.84
N THR A 372 -20.39 -19.46 2.93
CA THR A 372 -20.76 -19.09 4.31
C THR A 372 -19.87 -17.98 4.87
N SER A 373 -18.64 -17.83 4.38
CA SER A 373 -17.65 -16.83 4.84
C SER A 373 -17.28 -15.79 3.79
N VAL A 374 -17.57 -16.04 2.50
CA VAL A 374 -17.23 -15.19 1.37
C VAL A 374 -18.44 -15.01 0.46
N THR A 375 -18.99 -13.81 0.42
CA THR A 375 -20.13 -13.43 -0.43
C THR A 375 -19.79 -12.34 -1.44
N ILE A 376 -18.53 -11.85 -1.42
CA ILE A 376 -18.00 -10.96 -2.43
C ILE A 376 -17.64 -11.70 -3.71
N ALA A 377 -17.51 -10.99 -4.82
CA ALA A 377 -16.99 -11.52 -6.07
C ALA A 377 -15.53 -11.96 -5.89
N ILE A 378 -15.20 -13.19 -6.27
CA ILE A 378 -13.85 -13.77 -6.16
C ILE A 378 -13.16 -13.95 -7.50
N GLY A 379 -13.81 -13.63 -8.62
CA GLY A 379 -13.21 -13.79 -9.95
C GLY A 379 -11.92 -13.01 -10.13
N GLY A 380 -11.82 -11.79 -9.55
CA GLY A 380 -10.60 -11.01 -9.50
C GLY A 380 -9.50 -11.71 -8.69
N PHE A 381 -9.83 -12.32 -7.56
CA PHE A 381 -8.87 -13.06 -6.73
C PHE A 381 -8.39 -14.34 -7.40
N GLN A 382 -9.27 -15.05 -8.12
CA GLN A 382 -8.87 -16.23 -8.91
C GLN A 382 -7.86 -15.83 -10.00
N ALA A 383 -8.14 -14.73 -10.73
CA ALA A 383 -7.22 -14.20 -11.75
C ALA A 383 -5.89 -13.72 -11.12
N LEU A 384 -5.95 -13.06 -9.97
CA LEU A 384 -4.76 -12.59 -9.24
C LEU A 384 -3.85 -13.75 -8.81
N ILE A 385 -4.42 -14.83 -8.25
CA ILE A 385 -3.66 -16.02 -7.88
C ILE A 385 -3.11 -16.74 -9.12
N ALA A 386 -3.90 -16.85 -10.20
CA ALA A 386 -3.42 -17.41 -11.46
C ALA A 386 -2.21 -16.62 -11.98
N LYS A 387 -2.24 -15.29 -11.92
CA LYS A 387 -1.11 -14.43 -12.30
C LYS A 387 0.11 -14.65 -11.41
N ALA A 388 -0.07 -14.80 -10.10
CA ALA A 388 1.03 -15.04 -9.16
C ALA A 388 1.70 -16.41 -9.37
N LEU A 389 0.98 -17.37 -9.92
CA LEU A 389 1.44 -18.76 -10.11
C LEU A 389 1.86 -19.08 -11.58
N ALA A 390 1.77 -18.10 -12.49
CA ALA A 390 2.26 -18.20 -13.86
C ALA A 390 3.80 -18.06 -13.90
#